data_fb859143bf0c2b95cd89b1879987755c
#
_entry.id   fb859143bf0c2b95cd89b1879987755c
#
_cell.length_a   1.000
_cell.length_b   1.000
_cell.length_c   1.000
_cell.angle_alpha   90.00
_cell.angle_beta   90.00
_cell.angle_gamma   90.00
#
_symmetry.space_group_name_H-M   'P 1'
#
loop_
_entity.id
_entity.type
_entity.pdbx_description
1 polymer ?
#
loop_
_entity_poly.entity_id
_entity_poly.type
_entity_poly.pdbx_seq_one_letter_code
_entity_poly.pdbx_strand_id
1 'polypeptide(L)'
;MKRIYTRTGDKGETGLRNGVRVAKDDLRIEVNGQIDQLNAQLGIVRSQLGDDEAARELIHAIQCELMTIMSHVATPEGNSNPRQLHTERLTQQMEQAIDETQKEGGFVVPGNGSTLSAFIHLARTQTRTVERRLWSLSRQYAIDETILVMMNRLSDYLFVLANEKE
;
A
#
# COMPACT_ATOMS: atom_id res chain seq x y z
N MET A 1 -4.92 27.08 -17.29
CA MET A 1 -4.48 26.26 -16.13
C MET A 1 -5.68 25.56 -15.56
N LYS A 2 -5.67 24.21 -15.45
CA LYS A 2 -6.77 23.45 -14.85
C LYS A 2 -6.72 23.68 -13.33
N ARG A 3 -7.81 24.16 -12.73
CA ARG A 3 -7.84 24.39 -11.26
C ARG A 3 -7.73 23.05 -10.52
N ILE A 4 -6.93 23.01 -9.46
CA ILE A 4 -6.75 21.81 -8.62
C ILE A 4 -8.03 21.53 -7.81
N TYR A 5 -8.71 22.57 -7.32
CA TYR A 5 -9.96 22.44 -6.57
C TYR A 5 -11.18 22.70 -7.45
N THR A 6 -12.23 21.91 -7.26
CA THR A 6 -13.50 22.01 -7.98
C THR A 6 -14.65 22.48 -7.10
N ARG A 7 -14.47 22.52 -5.76
CA ARG A 7 -15.49 22.79 -4.73
C ARG A 7 -16.66 21.81 -4.71
N THR A 8 -16.64 20.76 -5.54
CA THR A 8 -17.71 19.75 -5.59
C THR A 8 -17.75 18.84 -4.37
N GLY A 9 -16.67 18.80 -3.59
CA GLY A 9 -16.52 17.98 -2.38
C GLY A 9 -16.86 18.70 -1.06
N ASP A 10 -17.21 20.00 -1.10
CA ASP A 10 -17.36 20.81 0.12
C ASP A 10 -18.61 20.43 0.96
N LYS A 11 -19.53 19.65 0.38
CA LYS A 11 -20.74 19.15 1.04
C LYS A 11 -20.61 17.73 1.61
N GLY A 12 -19.39 17.20 1.76
CA GLY A 12 -19.14 15.88 2.36
C GLY A 12 -19.25 14.69 1.41
N GLU A 13 -19.33 14.95 0.10
CA GLU A 13 -19.33 13.90 -0.92
C GLU A 13 -18.05 13.92 -1.76
N THR A 14 -17.73 12.77 -2.34
CA THR A 14 -16.61 12.61 -3.29
C THR A 14 -17.00 11.68 -4.43
N GLY A 15 -16.20 11.62 -5.50
CA GLY A 15 -16.43 10.74 -6.65
C GLY A 15 -15.62 9.45 -6.56
N LEU A 16 -16.28 8.33 -6.84
CA LEU A 16 -15.63 7.11 -7.29
C LEU A 16 -15.32 7.21 -8.78
N ARG A 17 -14.71 6.16 -9.34
CA ARG A 17 -14.57 6.05 -10.79
C ARG A 17 -15.95 6.12 -11.46
N ASN A 18 -15.95 6.54 -12.73
CA ASN A 18 -17.17 6.67 -13.55
C ASN A 18 -18.21 7.68 -13.01
N GLY A 19 -17.79 8.60 -12.15
CA GLY A 19 -18.63 9.71 -11.69
C GLY A 19 -19.66 9.36 -10.62
N VAL A 20 -19.66 8.13 -10.10
CA VAL A 20 -20.52 7.75 -8.96
C VAL A 20 -20.11 8.56 -7.73
N ARG A 21 -21.09 9.23 -7.10
CA ARG A 21 -20.88 10.05 -5.90
C ARG A 21 -21.19 9.24 -4.65
N VAL A 22 -20.33 9.35 -3.65
CA VAL A 22 -20.44 8.69 -2.34
C VAL A 22 -20.08 9.66 -1.23
N ALA A 23 -20.48 9.37 -0.01
CA ALA A 23 -20.03 10.12 1.16
C ALA A 23 -18.51 10.00 1.33
N LYS A 24 -17.86 11.02 1.88
CA LYS A 24 -16.40 11.02 2.11
C LYS A 24 -15.95 9.99 3.15
N ASP A 25 -16.85 9.52 4.01
CA ASP A 25 -16.65 8.46 5.00
C ASP A 25 -17.08 7.07 4.48
N ASP A 26 -17.40 6.91 3.19
CA ASP A 26 -17.59 5.60 2.58
C ASP A 26 -16.33 4.74 2.77
N LEU A 27 -16.52 3.46 3.10
CA LEU A 27 -15.42 2.56 3.42
C LEU A 27 -14.38 2.45 2.29
N ARG A 28 -14.80 2.56 1.02
CA ARG A 28 -13.88 2.57 -0.14
C ARG A 28 -12.98 3.80 -0.15
N ILE A 29 -13.53 4.95 0.25
CA ILE A 29 -12.77 6.21 0.35
C ILE A 29 -11.79 6.14 1.51
N GLU A 30 -12.23 5.61 2.65
CA GLU A 30 -11.35 5.41 3.81
C GLU A 30 -10.19 4.46 3.47
N VAL A 31 -10.48 3.30 2.89
CA VAL A 31 -9.44 2.33 2.48
C VAL A 31 -8.45 2.96 1.50
N ASN A 32 -8.93 3.69 0.50
CA ASN A 32 -8.06 4.40 -0.43
C ASN A 32 -7.19 5.44 0.27
N GLY A 33 -7.71 6.16 1.27
CA GLY A 33 -6.92 7.09 2.07
C GLY A 33 -5.81 6.39 2.87
N GLN A 34 -6.09 5.20 3.41
CA GLN A 34 -5.10 4.40 4.12
C GLN A 34 -4.02 3.85 3.17
N ILE A 35 -4.39 3.44 1.95
CA ILE A 35 -3.43 2.99 0.92
C ILE A 35 -2.56 4.18 0.46
N ASP A 36 -3.14 5.36 0.27
CA ASP A 36 -2.42 6.56 -0.14
C ASP A 36 -1.39 6.98 0.93
N GLN A 37 -1.76 6.91 2.21
CA GLN A 37 -0.84 7.13 3.33
C GLN A 37 0.32 6.13 3.31
N LEU A 38 0.06 4.83 3.11
CA LEU A 38 1.10 3.81 2.95
C LEU A 38 2.02 4.13 1.78
N ASN A 39 1.44 4.51 0.64
CA ASN A 39 2.19 4.86 -0.57
C ASN A 39 3.15 6.04 -0.33
N ALA A 40 2.70 7.07 0.39
CA ALA A 40 3.54 8.20 0.79
C ALA A 40 4.69 7.78 1.72
N GLN A 41 4.43 6.92 2.71
CA GLN A 41 5.45 6.39 3.61
C GLN A 41 6.49 5.54 2.87
N LEU A 42 6.08 4.70 1.92
CA LEU A 42 7.00 3.96 1.05
C LEU A 42 7.84 4.90 0.18
N GLY A 43 7.31 6.05 -0.21
CA GLY A 43 8.06 7.10 -0.88
C GLY A 43 9.21 7.64 -0.03
N ILE A 44 8.99 7.85 1.28
CA ILE A 44 10.04 8.25 2.23
C ILE A 44 11.10 7.13 2.32
N VAL A 45 10.67 5.89 2.55
CA VAL A 45 11.59 4.72 2.61
C VAL A 45 12.45 4.67 1.36
N ARG A 46 11.84 4.69 0.17
CA ARG A 46 12.55 4.61 -1.11
C ARG A 46 13.59 5.72 -1.28
N SER A 47 13.28 6.93 -0.82
CA SER A 47 14.20 8.08 -0.90
C SER A 47 15.44 7.94 -0.01
N GLN A 48 15.38 7.09 1.01
CA GLN A 48 16.43 6.89 2.02
C GLN A 48 17.26 5.60 1.79
N LEU A 49 16.89 4.75 0.83
CA LEU A 49 17.56 3.46 0.57
C LEU A 49 18.98 3.58 -0.03
N GLY A 50 19.39 4.79 -0.44
CA GLY A 50 20.73 5.02 -0.98
C GLY A 50 21.01 4.18 -2.22
N ASP A 51 22.08 3.38 -2.19
CA ASP A 51 22.56 2.55 -3.31
C ASP A 51 21.89 1.16 -3.37
N ASP A 52 20.95 0.86 -2.47
CA ASP A 52 20.18 -0.39 -2.54
C ASP A 52 19.14 -0.33 -3.66
N GLU A 53 19.63 -0.56 -4.88
CA GLU A 53 18.81 -0.44 -6.10
C GLU A 53 17.71 -1.50 -6.14
N ALA A 54 17.99 -2.73 -5.69
CA ALA A 54 17.01 -3.82 -5.69
C ALA A 54 15.80 -3.50 -4.80
N ALA A 55 16.03 -3.05 -3.57
CA ALA A 55 14.95 -2.63 -2.68
C ALA A 55 14.22 -1.38 -3.21
N ARG A 56 14.94 -0.42 -3.81
CA ARG A 56 14.33 0.78 -4.43
C ARG A 56 13.39 0.45 -5.57
N GLU A 57 13.80 -0.46 -6.47
CA GLU A 57 12.99 -0.89 -7.61
C GLU A 57 11.76 -1.68 -7.15
N LEU A 58 11.92 -2.61 -6.21
CA LEU A 58 10.81 -3.40 -5.68
C LEU A 58 9.78 -2.49 -4.97
N ILE A 59 10.23 -1.56 -4.11
CA ILE A 59 9.33 -0.61 -3.45
C ILE A 59 8.64 0.29 -4.48
N HIS A 60 9.34 0.73 -5.53
CA HIS A 60 8.70 1.51 -6.59
C HIS A 60 7.60 0.72 -7.32
N ALA A 61 7.86 -0.54 -7.64
CA ALA A 61 6.87 -1.42 -8.27
C ALA A 61 5.64 -1.62 -7.35
N ILE A 62 5.87 -1.80 -6.05
CA ILE A 62 4.81 -1.88 -5.04
C ILE A 62 4.00 -0.58 -5.00
N GLN A 63 4.64 0.59 -5.02
CA GLN A 63 3.95 1.88 -5.04
C GLN A 63 3.05 2.03 -6.28
N CYS A 64 3.52 1.61 -7.45
CA CYS A 64 2.73 1.61 -8.69
C CYS A 64 1.52 0.67 -8.57
N GLU A 65 1.71 -0.50 -7.97
CA GLU A 65 0.62 -1.45 -7.74
C GLU A 65 -0.41 -0.94 -6.73
N LEU A 66 0.01 -0.26 -5.67
CA LEU A 66 -0.90 0.40 -4.73
C LEU A 66 -1.80 1.43 -5.44
N MET A 67 -1.27 2.18 -6.42
CA MET A 67 -2.08 3.08 -7.26
C MET A 67 -3.12 2.30 -8.09
N THR A 68 -2.75 1.11 -8.60
CA THR A 68 -3.67 0.22 -9.31
C THR A 68 -4.75 -0.33 -8.38
N ILE A 69 -4.38 -0.79 -7.19
CA ILE A 69 -5.30 -1.27 -6.15
C ILE A 69 -6.30 -0.17 -5.76
N MET A 70 -5.85 1.07 -5.52
CA MET A 70 -6.75 2.20 -5.24
C MET A 70 -7.77 2.42 -6.37
N SER A 71 -7.34 2.25 -7.62
CA SER A 71 -8.23 2.33 -8.77
C SER A 71 -9.29 1.21 -8.76
N HIS A 72 -8.92 -0.02 -8.38
CA HIS A 72 -9.87 -1.13 -8.22
C HIS A 72 -10.85 -0.89 -7.09
N VAL A 73 -10.38 -0.47 -5.92
CA VAL A 73 -11.23 -0.12 -4.76
C VAL A 73 -12.24 0.98 -5.11
N ALA A 74 -11.84 1.96 -5.92
CA ALA A 74 -12.71 3.05 -6.37
C ALA A 74 -13.63 2.67 -7.54
N THR A 75 -13.57 1.46 -8.07
CA THR A 75 -14.42 1.01 -9.19
C THR A 75 -15.77 0.53 -8.64
N PRO A 76 -16.90 1.13 -9.04
CA PRO A 76 -18.23 0.69 -8.60
C PRO A 76 -18.54 -0.73 -9.05
N GLU A 77 -19.37 -1.44 -8.27
CA GLU A 77 -19.86 -2.77 -8.67
C GLU A 77 -20.50 -2.76 -10.06
N GLY A 78 -20.30 -3.86 -10.79
CA GLY A 78 -20.78 -4.00 -12.16
C GLY A 78 -19.97 -3.26 -13.21
N ASN A 79 -18.93 -2.51 -12.81
CA ASN A 79 -18.03 -1.85 -13.74
C ASN A 79 -16.70 -2.60 -13.83
N SER A 80 -16.11 -2.66 -15.03
CA SER A 80 -14.78 -3.21 -15.24
C SER A 80 -13.70 -2.17 -14.94
N ASN A 81 -12.56 -2.62 -14.43
CA ASN A 81 -11.35 -1.83 -14.34
C ASN A 81 -10.35 -2.30 -15.40
N PRO A 82 -9.91 -1.45 -16.34
CA PRO A 82 -8.97 -1.85 -17.38
C PRO A 82 -7.54 -2.02 -16.87
N ARG A 83 -7.21 -1.57 -15.66
CA ARG A 83 -5.88 -1.71 -15.07
C ARG A 83 -5.68 -3.15 -14.61
N GLN A 84 -4.63 -3.78 -15.12
CA GLN A 84 -4.25 -5.13 -14.70
C GLN A 84 -3.55 -5.09 -13.35
N LEU A 85 -3.89 -6.02 -12.46
CA LEU A 85 -3.20 -6.28 -11.22
C LEU A 85 -1.96 -7.16 -11.46
N HIS A 86 -0.87 -6.85 -10.76
CA HIS A 86 0.37 -7.61 -10.75
C HIS A 86 0.73 -8.12 -9.35
N THR A 87 -0.25 -8.24 -8.48
CA THR A 87 -0.14 -8.59 -7.07
C THR A 87 0.57 -9.92 -6.84
N GLU A 88 0.26 -10.98 -7.64
CA GLU A 88 0.90 -12.29 -7.51
C GLU A 88 2.40 -12.22 -7.82
N ARG A 89 2.79 -11.52 -8.89
CA ARG A 89 4.20 -11.34 -9.24
C ARG A 89 4.96 -10.60 -8.16
N LEU A 90 4.39 -9.52 -7.62
CA LEU A 90 5.01 -8.76 -6.54
C LEU A 90 5.10 -9.55 -5.24
N THR A 91 4.10 -10.38 -4.94
CA THR A 91 4.14 -11.32 -3.82
C THR A 91 5.33 -12.26 -3.93
N GLN A 92 5.53 -12.88 -5.10
CA GLN A 92 6.67 -13.77 -5.35
C GLN A 92 8.02 -13.04 -5.24
N GLN A 93 8.11 -11.80 -5.74
CA GLN A 93 9.33 -11.00 -5.62
C GLN A 93 9.66 -10.65 -4.17
N MET A 94 8.65 -10.33 -3.37
CA MET A 94 8.83 -10.09 -1.94
C MET A 94 9.25 -11.37 -1.18
N GLU A 95 8.65 -12.52 -1.51
CA GLU A 95 9.02 -13.82 -0.94
C GLU A 95 10.47 -14.16 -1.26
N GLN A 96 10.90 -13.97 -2.51
CA GLN A 96 12.29 -14.18 -2.88
C GLN A 96 13.23 -13.27 -2.10
N ALA A 97 12.93 -11.98 -1.96
CA ALA A 97 13.76 -11.04 -1.19
C ALA A 97 13.83 -11.43 0.30
N ILE A 98 12.74 -11.93 0.87
CA ILE A 98 12.72 -12.44 2.26
C ILE A 98 13.63 -13.67 2.40
N ASP A 99 13.50 -14.63 1.47
CA ASP A 99 14.25 -15.89 1.52
C ASP A 99 15.77 -15.69 1.30
N GLU A 100 16.16 -14.67 0.54
CA GLU A 100 17.55 -14.29 0.32
C GLU A 100 18.20 -13.64 1.55
N THR A 101 17.38 -13.13 2.49
CA THR A 101 17.85 -12.47 3.71
C THR A 101 18.12 -13.52 4.79
N GLN A 102 19.39 -13.84 5.03
CA GLN A 102 19.82 -14.88 5.99
C GLN A 102 19.84 -14.43 7.46
N LYS A 103 19.20 -13.32 7.82
CA LYS A 103 19.18 -12.85 9.20
C LYS A 103 17.99 -13.37 9.98
N GLU A 104 18.27 -14.10 11.06
CA GLU A 104 17.29 -14.34 12.11
C GLU A 104 16.97 -13.00 12.79
N GLY A 105 15.86 -12.38 12.41
CA GLY A 105 15.38 -11.14 13.00
C GLY A 105 14.49 -11.40 14.21
N GLY A 106 14.90 -10.90 15.37
CA GLY A 106 14.02 -10.82 16.54
C GLY A 106 13.11 -9.58 16.47
N PHE A 107 12.11 -9.50 17.36
CA PHE A 107 11.34 -8.28 17.55
C PHE A 107 12.26 -7.19 18.12
N VAL A 108 12.32 -6.06 17.41
CA VAL A 108 13.09 -4.89 17.80
C VAL A 108 12.16 -3.75 18.21
N VAL A 109 12.66 -2.84 19.04
CA VAL A 109 11.96 -1.58 19.35
C VAL A 109 12.27 -0.61 18.22
N PRO A 110 11.28 -0.18 17.41
CA PRO A 110 11.51 0.75 16.31
C PRO A 110 12.19 2.05 16.79
N GLY A 111 13.23 2.47 16.08
CA GLY A 111 13.97 3.70 16.38
C GLY A 111 15.23 3.49 17.25
N ASN A 112 15.54 2.24 17.66
CA ASN A 112 16.82 1.95 18.32
C ASN A 112 18.00 1.85 17.33
N GLY A 113 17.71 1.55 16.09
CA GLY A 113 18.67 1.48 15.00
C GLY A 113 18.70 2.76 14.15
N SER A 114 18.66 2.62 12.84
CA SER A 114 18.69 3.74 11.90
C SER A 114 17.34 4.46 11.77
N THR A 115 17.37 5.72 11.34
CA THR A 115 16.16 6.47 10.96
C THR A 115 15.41 5.77 9.81
N LEU A 116 16.14 5.16 8.88
CA LEU A 116 15.55 4.40 7.76
C LEU A 116 14.77 3.19 8.28
N SER A 117 15.36 2.39 9.20
CA SER A 117 14.66 1.27 9.83
C SER A 117 13.36 1.73 10.51
N ALA A 118 13.40 2.86 11.24
CA ALA A 118 12.19 3.43 11.86
C ALA A 118 11.10 3.79 10.84
N PHE A 119 11.44 4.39 9.70
CA PHE A 119 10.49 4.68 8.63
C PHE A 119 9.93 3.40 7.96
N ILE A 120 10.76 2.37 7.80
CA ILE A 120 10.30 1.08 7.27
C ILE A 120 9.31 0.44 8.25
N HIS A 121 9.57 0.48 9.56
CA HIS A 121 8.61 0.00 10.56
C HIS A 121 7.31 0.80 10.57
N LEU A 122 7.35 2.11 10.34
CA LEU A 122 6.14 2.93 10.19
C LEU A 122 5.31 2.47 8.98
N ALA A 123 5.93 2.26 7.82
CA ALA A 123 5.27 1.73 6.64
C ALA A 123 4.73 0.30 6.88
N ARG A 124 5.47 -0.56 7.60
CA ARG A 124 5.03 -1.90 7.98
C ARG A 124 3.75 -1.87 8.82
N THR A 125 3.68 -1.01 9.83
CA THR A 125 2.49 -0.91 10.68
C THR A 125 1.30 -0.34 9.92
N GLN A 126 1.52 0.61 9.01
CA GLN A 126 0.49 1.12 8.11
C GLN A 126 -0.01 0.04 7.13
N THR A 127 0.88 -0.81 6.60
CA THR A 127 0.51 -1.97 5.76
C THR A 127 -0.48 -2.88 6.48
N ARG A 128 -0.25 -3.19 7.75
CA ARG A 128 -1.17 -4.00 8.56
C ARG A 128 -2.51 -3.30 8.81
N THR A 129 -2.52 -1.97 8.89
CA THR A 129 -3.76 -1.20 8.96
C THR A 129 -4.54 -1.29 7.66
N VAL A 130 -3.88 -1.12 6.52
CA VAL A 130 -4.47 -1.27 5.19
C VAL A 130 -5.03 -2.69 5.01
N GLU A 131 -4.27 -3.71 5.36
CA GLU A 131 -4.70 -5.11 5.28
C GLU A 131 -6.01 -5.35 6.05
N ARG A 132 -6.08 -4.93 7.32
CA ARG A 132 -7.31 -5.07 8.14
C ARG A 132 -8.50 -4.33 7.51
N ARG A 133 -8.28 -3.15 6.93
CA ARG A 133 -9.35 -2.37 6.29
C ARG A 133 -9.80 -2.96 4.97
N LEU A 134 -8.90 -3.55 4.20
CA LEU A 134 -9.23 -4.33 3.01
C LEU A 134 -10.07 -5.58 3.37
N TRP A 135 -9.76 -6.27 4.47
CA TRP A 135 -10.61 -7.35 5.00
C TRP A 135 -12.00 -6.85 5.41
N SER A 136 -12.11 -5.65 5.98
CA SER A 136 -13.42 -5.05 6.28
C SER A 136 -14.18 -4.74 5.00
N LEU A 137 -13.49 -4.24 3.97
CA LEU A 137 -14.05 -3.90 2.67
C LEU A 137 -14.52 -5.16 1.92
N SER A 138 -13.76 -6.26 1.95
CA SER A 138 -14.09 -7.52 1.26
C SER A 138 -15.38 -8.18 1.75
N ARG A 139 -15.86 -7.82 2.95
CA ARG A 139 -17.16 -8.29 3.48
C ARG A 139 -18.34 -7.57 2.86
N GLN A 140 -18.13 -6.44 2.19
CA GLN A 140 -19.18 -5.59 1.61
C GLN A 140 -19.08 -5.49 0.09
N TYR A 141 -17.86 -5.61 -0.45
CA TYR A 141 -17.56 -5.44 -1.87
C TYR A 141 -16.61 -6.55 -2.35
N ALA A 142 -16.74 -6.92 -3.60
CA ALA A 142 -15.83 -7.88 -4.22
C ALA A 142 -14.42 -7.27 -4.32
N ILE A 143 -13.45 -7.92 -3.68
CA ILE A 143 -12.02 -7.57 -3.72
C ILE A 143 -11.27 -8.79 -4.23
N ASP A 144 -10.32 -8.58 -5.14
CA ASP A 144 -9.43 -9.64 -5.59
C ASP A 144 -8.59 -10.16 -4.42
N GLU A 145 -8.68 -11.45 -4.14
CA GLU A 145 -8.01 -12.08 -3.00
C GLU A 145 -6.48 -11.93 -3.07
N THR A 146 -5.91 -11.82 -4.26
CA THR A 146 -4.47 -11.63 -4.44
C THR A 146 -3.97 -10.31 -3.84
N ILE A 147 -4.84 -9.29 -3.73
CA ILE A 147 -4.54 -8.03 -3.04
C ILE A 147 -4.31 -8.28 -1.54
N LEU A 148 -5.16 -9.08 -0.92
CA LEU A 148 -5.07 -9.41 0.52
C LEU A 148 -3.79 -10.19 0.81
N VAL A 149 -3.45 -11.17 -0.04
CA VAL A 149 -2.21 -11.96 0.05
C VAL A 149 -0.99 -11.04 -0.10
N MET A 150 -0.99 -10.16 -1.10
CA MET A 150 0.10 -9.20 -1.32
C MET A 150 0.30 -8.27 -0.10
N MET A 151 -0.77 -7.75 0.49
CA MET A 151 -0.66 -6.87 1.66
C MET A 151 -0.08 -7.59 2.88
N ASN A 152 -0.47 -8.85 3.11
CA ASN A 152 0.13 -9.67 4.17
C ASN A 152 1.64 -9.82 3.93
N ARG A 153 2.05 -10.23 2.73
CA ARG A 153 3.45 -10.42 2.37
C ARG A 153 4.26 -9.13 2.40
N LEU A 154 3.67 -7.99 2.05
CA LEU A 154 4.33 -6.69 2.15
C LEU A 154 4.71 -6.36 3.60
N SER A 155 3.86 -6.71 4.59
CA SER A 155 4.21 -6.49 5.98
C SER A 155 5.40 -7.34 6.44
N ASP A 156 5.53 -8.57 5.92
CA ASP A 156 6.67 -9.44 6.22
C ASP A 156 7.95 -8.94 5.56
N TYR A 157 7.88 -8.56 4.29
CA TYR A 157 9.01 -7.97 3.56
C TYR A 157 9.55 -6.72 4.25
N LEU A 158 8.66 -5.80 4.65
CA LEU A 158 9.07 -4.59 5.36
C LEU A 158 9.66 -4.88 6.74
N PHE A 159 9.22 -5.94 7.42
CA PHE A 159 9.85 -6.37 8.67
C PHE A 159 11.30 -6.81 8.44
N VAL A 160 11.55 -7.65 7.45
CA VAL A 160 12.88 -8.14 7.11
C VAL A 160 13.76 -6.98 6.66
N LEU A 161 13.27 -6.13 5.75
CA LEU A 161 14.01 -4.96 5.27
C LEU A 161 14.37 -3.99 6.41
N ALA A 162 13.47 -3.77 7.38
CA ALA A 162 13.77 -2.91 8.52
C ALA A 162 14.94 -3.45 9.35
N ASN A 163 14.97 -4.77 9.60
CA ASN A 163 16.04 -5.43 10.35
C ASN A 163 17.40 -5.39 9.61
N GLU A 164 17.38 -5.39 8.28
CA GLU A 164 18.61 -5.23 7.48
C GLU A 164 19.18 -3.81 7.56
N LYS A 165 18.33 -2.81 7.76
CA LYS A 165 18.69 -1.39 7.76
C LYS A 165 18.87 -0.82 9.18
N GLU A 166 18.95 -1.66 10.20
CA GLU A 166 19.23 -1.25 11.60
C GLU A 166 20.59 -0.61 11.84
#